data_6433635365a71046f14b75fb22685fc1
#
_entry.id   6433635365a71046f14b75fb22685fc1
#
_cell.length_a   1.000
_cell.length_b   1.000
_cell.length_c   1.000
_cell.angle_alpha   90.00
_cell.angle_beta   90.00
_cell.angle_gamma   90.00
#
_symmetry.space_group_name_H-M   'P 1'
#
loop_
_entity.id
_entity.type
_entity.pdbx_description
1 polymer ?
#
loop_
_entity_poly.entity_id
_entity_poly.type
_entity_poly.pdbx_seq_one_letter_code
_entity_poly.pdbx_strand_id
1 'polypeptide(L)'
;MRTTFDFISDPGHGWLKVNTRDLFALGLTPGTFSSYSYRRGNDLYLEEDCDASLFIVRYRERTNSDPKFRERVARKKRSKIRNYPNNFHID
;
A
#
# COMPACT_ATOMS: atom_id res chain seq x y z
N MET A 1 -14.71 -7.17 2.66
CA MET A 1 -13.43 -6.46 2.51
C MET A 1 -12.35 -7.17 3.30
N ARG A 2 -11.11 -7.16 2.80
CA ARG A 2 -10.00 -7.78 3.53
C ARG A 2 -9.73 -7.04 4.84
N THR A 3 -9.28 -7.79 5.84
CA THR A 3 -8.93 -7.26 7.15
C THR A 3 -7.43 -7.37 7.44
N THR A 4 -6.71 -8.18 6.67
CA THR A 4 -5.27 -8.39 6.82
C THR A 4 -4.56 -8.03 5.54
N PHE A 5 -3.48 -7.24 5.65
CA PHE A 5 -2.71 -6.73 4.52
C PHE A 5 -1.23 -7.03 4.72
N ASP A 6 -0.51 -7.26 3.63
CA ASP A 6 0.93 -7.47 3.70
C ASP A 6 1.64 -6.13 3.86
N PHE A 7 2.52 -6.05 4.84
CA PHE A 7 3.47 -4.95 4.98
C PHE A 7 4.86 -5.47 4.62
N ILE A 8 5.41 -4.94 3.55
CA ILE A 8 6.65 -5.43 2.95
C ILE A 8 7.74 -4.40 3.22
N SER A 9 8.84 -4.82 3.80
CA SER A 9 9.95 -3.93 4.11
C SER A 9 11.27 -4.43 3.53
N ASP A 10 12.14 -3.49 3.20
CA ASP A 10 13.57 -3.72 3.00
C ASP A 10 14.33 -2.80 3.96
N PRO A 11 15.68 -2.85 4.01
CA PRO A 11 16.40 -2.03 4.99
C PRO A 11 16.13 -0.53 4.94
N GLY A 12 15.71 0.00 3.80
CA GLY A 12 15.50 1.43 3.65
C GLY A 12 14.06 1.89 3.70
N HIS A 13 13.09 1.03 3.36
CA HIS A 13 11.69 1.42 3.21
C HIS A 13 10.72 0.31 3.53
N GLY A 14 9.44 0.70 3.70
CA GLY A 14 8.34 -0.22 3.84
C GLY A 14 7.15 0.20 2.99
N TRP A 15 6.33 -0.77 2.60
CA TRP A 15 5.14 -0.56 1.79
C TRP A 15 3.98 -1.41 2.27
N LEU A 16 2.81 -0.82 2.32
CA LEU A 16 1.57 -1.54 2.58
C LEU A 16 0.97 -1.98 1.24
N LYS A 17 0.85 -3.27 1.02
CA LYS A 17 0.26 -3.80 -0.20
C LYS A 17 -1.26 -3.82 -0.08
N VAL A 18 -1.94 -3.11 -0.97
CA VAL A 18 -3.40 -3.09 -1.07
C VAL A 18 -3.81 -3.31 -2.51
N ASN A 19 -5.06 -3.71 -2.71
CA ASN A 19 -5.62 -3.89 -4.04
C ASN A 19 -6.62 -2.76 -4.32
N THR A 20 -6.88 -2.48 -5.60
CA THR A 20 -7.87 -1.47 -5.98
C THR A 20 -9.24 -1.74 -5.39
N ARG A 21 -9.61 -3.01 -5.19
CA ARG A 21 -10.87 -3.37 -4.53
C ARG A 21 -10.92 -2.87 -3.09
N ASP A 22 -9.78 -2.95 -2.38
CA ASP A 22 -9.69 -2.45 -1.00
C ASP A 22 -9.90 -0.95 -0.96
N LEU A 23 -9.35 -0.24 -1.95
CA LEU A 23 -9.50 1.20 -2.06
C LEU A 23 -10.95 1.59 -2.30
N PHE A 24 -11.59 0.98 -3.29
CA PHE A 24 -12.97 1.30 -3.63
C PHE A 24 -13.92 1.02 -2.48
N ALA A 25 -13.69 -0.04 -1.72
CA ALA A 25 -14.49 -0.34 -0.53
C ALA A 25 -14.42 0.78 0.52
N LEU A 26 -13.34 1.55 0.51
CA LEU A 26 -13.14 2.68 1.43
C LEU A 26 -13.46 4.04 0.79
N GLY A 27 -13.97 4.04 -0.44
CA GLY A 27 -14.23 5.29 -1.16
C GLY A 27 -12.96 5.98 -1.65
N LEU A 28 -11.89 5.22 -1.84
CA LEU A 28 -10.60 5.73 -2.31
C LEU A 28 -10.31 5.26 -3.73
N THR A 29 -9.38 5.93 -4.38
CA THR A 29 -8.88 5.55 -5.70
C THR A 29 -7.35 5.59 -5.70
N PRO A 30 -6.67 4.97 -6.68
CA PRO A 30 -5.22 5.12 -6.78
C PRO A 30 -4.76 6.57 -6.83
N GLY A 31 -5.55 7.46 -7.44
CA GLY A 31 -5.23 8.88 -7.53
C GLY A 31 -5.23 9.62 -6.20
N THR A 32 -5.76 9.00 -5.13
CA THR A 32 -5.72 9.56 -3.78
C THR A 32 -4.28 9.59 -3.21
N PHE A 33 -3.43 8.69 -3.68
CA PHE A 33 -2.09 8.49 -3.12
C PHE A 33 -1.01 9.17 -3.93
N SER A 34 0.17 9.30 -3.34
CA SER A 34 1.29 10.03 -3.94
C SER A 34 2.02 9.20 -5.00
N SER A 35 2.90 9.89 -5.74
CA SER A 35 3.82 9.24 -6.68
C SER A 35 4.96 8.48 -5.99
N TYR A 36 5.11 8.62 -4.68
CA TYR A 36 6.09 7.84 -3.92
C TYR A 36 5.68 6.38 -3.73
N SER A 37 4.40 6.09 -3.92
CA SER A 37 3.90 4.71 -3.90
C SER A 37 4.08 4.07 -5.27
N TYR A 38 4.16 2.74 -5.29
CA TYR A 38 4.33 1.98 -6.51
C TYR A 38 3.07 1.22 -6.87
N ARG A 39 2.96 0.83 -8.12
CA ARG A 39 1.78 0.11 -8.62
C ARG A 39 2.22 -1.00 -9.56
N ARG A 40 1.56 -2.16 -9.42
CA ARG A 40 1.70 -3.27 -10.36
C ARG A 40 0.32 -3.88 -10.60
N GLY A 41 -0.25 -3.62 -11.80
CA GLY A 41 -1.61 -4.05 -12.10
C GLY A 41 -2.61 -3.40 -11.14
N ASN A 42 -3.40 -4.22 -10.45
CA ASN A 42 -4.38 -3.77 -9.49
C ASN A 42 -3.83 -3.69 -8.06
N ASP A 43 -2.56 -4.00 -7.85
CA ASP A 43 -1.92 -3.90 -6.55
C ASP A 43 -1.17 -2.58 -6.42
N LEU A 44 -1.38 -1.91 -5.29
CA LEU A 44 -0.62 -0.74 -4.91
C LEU A 44 0.26 -1.07 -3.71
N TYR A 45 1.44 -0.48 -3.71
CA TYR A 45 2.41 -0.61 -2.63
C TYR A 45 2.55 0.78 -2.02
N LEU A 46 1.78 1.01 -0.94
CA LEU A 46 1.64 2.34 -0.34
C LEU A 46 2.84 2.63 0.54
N GLU A 47 3.50 3.74 0.26
CA GLU A 47 4.68 4.19 0.99
C GLU A 47 4.32 4.40 2.47
N GLU A 48 5.21 3.96 3.38
CA GLU A 48 4.91 3.84 4.80
C GLU A 48 4.65 5.17 5.52
N ASP A 49 5.31 6.25 5.11
CA ASP A 49 5.27 7.50 5.88
C ASP A 49 3.95 8.24 5.73
N CYS A 50 3.42 8.34 4.50
CA CYS A 50 2.23 9.13 4.22
C CYS A 50 1.07 8.29 3.70
N ASP A 51 1.30 7.55 2.62
CA ASP A 51 0.21 6.89 1.90
C ASP A 51 -0.39 5.73 2.68
N ALA A 52 0.44 4.93 3.33
CA ALA A 52 -0.05 3.85 4.18
C ALA A 52 -0.87 4.40 5.36
N SER A 53 -0.41 5.49 5.96
CA SER A 53 -1.13 6.14 7.05
C SER A 53 -2.51 6.63 6.62
N LEU A 54 -2.61 7.22 5.43
CA LEU A 54 -3.88 7.68 4.89
C LEU A 54 -4.87 6.51 4.73
N PHE A 55 -4.39 5.40 4.19
CA PHE A 55 -5.21 4.18 4.05
C PHE A 55 -5.69 3.68 5.41
N ILE A 56 -4.80 3.61 6.40
CA ILE A 56 -5.13 3.11 7.73
C ILE A 56 -6.18 3.99 8.42
N VAL A 57 -6.04 5.31 8.32
CA VAL A 57 -7.02 6.25 8.89
C VAL A 57 -8.38 6.04 8.26
N ARG A 58 -8.45 5.96 6.94
CA ARG A 58 -9.72 5.75 6.25
C ARG A 58 -10.32 4.38 6.60
N TYR A 59 -9.50 3.36 6.73
CA TYR A 59 -9.97 2.04 7.14
C TYR A 59 -10.64 2.11 8.51
N ARG A 60 -10.01 2.78 9.48
CA ARG A 60 -10.58 2.97 10.81
C ARG A 60 -11.91 3.74 10.77
N GLU A 61 -11.97 4.79 9.98
CA GLU A 61 -13.19 5.60 9.85
C GLU A 61 -14.38 4.80 9.31
N ARG A 62 -14.11 3.89 8.37
CA ARG A 62 -15.15 3.11 7.70
C ARG A 62 -15.54 1.84 8.42
N THR A 63 -14.63 1.24 9.17
CA THR A 63 -14.85 -0.08 9.80
C THR A 63 -14.91 -0.04 11.32
N ASN A 64 -14.53 1.06 11.94
CA ASN A 64 -14.34 1.18 13.40
C ASN A 64 -13.35 0.17 13.96
N SER A 65 -12.42 -0.30 13.14
CA SER A 65 -11.42 -1.30 13.52
C SER A 65 -10.09 -0.97 12.89
N ASP A 66 -9.02 -1.49 13.44
CA ASP A 66 -7.70 -1.40 12.84
C ASP A 66 -7.50 -2.53 11.83
N PRO A 67 -6.84 -2.26 10.70
CA PRO A 67 -6.41 -3.34 9.82
C PRO A 67 -5.32 -4.16 10.50
N LYS A 68 -5.26 -5.43 10.17
CA LYS A 68 -4.19 -6.31 10.62
C LYS A 68 -3.08 -6.35 9.57
N PHE A 69 -1.85 -6.52 10.01
CA PHE A 69 -0.71 -6.57 9.11
C PHE A 69 0.01 -7.90 9.22
N ARG A 70 0.42 -8.40 8.07
CA ARG A 70 1.32 -9.53 7.97
C ARG A 70 2.65 -9.02 7.44
N GLU A 71 3.67 -9.02 8.28
CA GLU A 71 4.97 -8.49 7.92
C GLU A 71 5.74 -9.46 7.05
N ARG A 72 6.33 -8.92 5.98
CA ARG A 72 7.20 -9.64 5.08
C ARG A 72 8.46 -8.82 4.84
N VAL A 73 9.60 -9.42 5.16
CA VAL A 73 10.89 -8.74 5.00
C VAL A 73 11.54 -9.23 3.71
N ALA A 74 11.96 -8.30 2.87
CA ALA A 74 12.70 -8.63 1.66
C ALA A 74 14.09 -9.17 2.04
N ARG A 75 14.44 -10.34 1.49
CA ARG A 75 15.73 -10.97 1.76
C ARG A 75 16.91 -10.22 1.14
N LYS A 76 16.67 -9.50 0.06
CA LYS A 76 17.67 -8.70 -0.63
C LYS A 76 17.76 -7.31 -0.03
N LYS A 77 18.91 -6.65 -0.18
CA LYS A 77 19.11 -5.28 0.30
C LYS A 77 18.10 -4.29 -0.29
N ARG A 78 17.55 -4.61 -1.44
CA ARG A 78 16.57 -3.77 -2.13
C ARG A 78 15.41 -4.63 -2.59
N SER A 79 14.19 -4.27 -2.20
CA SER A 79 12.98 -4.95 -2.64
C SER A 79 12.75 -4.73 -4.13
N LYS A 80 12.22 -5.75 -4.80
CA LYS A 80 11.79 -5.63 -6.21
C LYS A 80 10.69 -4.60 -6.41
N ILE A 81 9.97 -4.21 -5.36
CA ILE A 81 8.95 -3.16 -5.41
C ILE A 81 9.52 -1.86 -5.95
N ARG A 82 10.76 -1.54 -5.64
CA ARG A 82 11.42 -0.33 -6.14
C ARG A 82 11.60 -0.29 -7.65
N ASN A 83 11.41 -1.44 -8.32
CA ASN A 83 11.48 -1.54 -9.78
C ASN A 83 10.10 -1.45 -10.43
N TYR A 84 9.02 -1.39 -9.65
CA TYR A 84 7.67 -1.25 -10.18
C TYR A 84 7.42 0.20 -10.63
N PRO A 85 6.49 0.43 -11.57
CA PRO A 85 6.07 1.78 -11.90
C PRO A 85 5.55 2.51 -10.67
N ASN A 86 5.81 3.82 -10.58
CA ASN A 86 5.19 4.61 -9.53
C ASN A 86 3.68 4.73 -9.77
N ASN A 87 2.96 5.21 -8.76
CA ASN A 87 1.49 5.24 -8.76
C ASN A 87 0.89 6.05 -9.92
N PHE A 88 1.59 7.05 -10.43
CA PHE A 88 1.12 7.89 -11.54
C PHE A 88 1.79 7.56 -12.87
N HIS A 89 2.54 6.45 -12.94
CA HIS A 89 3.15 6.03 -14.19
C HIS A 89 2.08 5.65 -15.22
N ILE A 90 2.24 6.17 -16.42
CA ILE A 90 1.36 5.86 -17.57
C ILE A 90 2.21 5.12 -18.60
N ASP A 91 1.78 3.90 -18.92
CA ASP A 91 2.44 3.08 -19.94
C ASP A 91 2.13 3.55 -21.35
#